data_9597b4a818c869966d22a49727f74b08
#
_entry.id   9597b4a818c869966d22a49727f74b08
#
_cell.length_a   1.000
_cell.length_b   1.000
_cell.length_c   1.000
_cell.angle_alpha   90.00
_cell.angle_beta   90.00
_cell.angle_gamma   90.00
#
_symmetry.space_group_name_H-M   'P 1'
#
loop_
_entity.id
_entity.type
_entity.pdbx_description
1 polymer ?
#
loop_
_entity_poly.entity_id
_entity_poly.type
_entity_poly.pdbx_seq_one_letter_code
_entity_poly.pdbx_strand_id
1 'polypeptide(L)'
;YASSASEMVAEMVQYMGGERLSRLEAEALLAGIMLDTRSFALHVGVRTFEAAAWLRSRGAETAATKRLFNISKEEYEARAAIVEGAYLYKGCAIATSDELDPAMSVVLPMAANDLLTINGVDASFVAIAKNGGVNISARSMGALNVQVILEPLGGGGHLTMAGAQLRDCTVKEAEARIRAQIDEYRANQECQEELVGAV
;
A
#
# COMPACT_ATOMS: atom_id res chain seq x y z
N TYR A 1 -11.49 13.61 9.02
CA TYR A 1 -10.55 12.68 9.68
C TYR A 1 -9.13 13.11 9.34
N ALA A 2 -8.16 12.88 10.26
CA ALA A 2 -6.75 13.12 9.99
C ALA A 2 -6.22 12.07 9.01
N SER A 3 -5.28 12.45 8.14
CA SER A 3 -4.69 11.55 7.14
C SER A 3 -3.70 10.56 7.75
N SER A 4 -3.13 10.89 8.90
CA SER A 4 -2.10 10.11 9.58
C SER A 4 -1.98 10.45 11.06
N ALA A 5 -1.38 9.54 11.83
CA ALA A 5 -1.00 9.83 13.22
C ALA A 5 0.01 11.01 13.28
N SER A 6 0.90 11.12 12.31
CA SER A 6 1.88 12.22 12.22
C SER A 6 1.21 13.59 12.01
N GLU A 7 0.10 13.65 11.26
CA GLU A 7 -0.72 14.87 11.16
C GLU A 7 -1.28 15.26 12.52
N MET A 8 -1.91 14.31 13.24
CA MET A 8 -2.46 14.58 14.56
C MET A 8 -1.39 15.06 15.54
N VAL A 9 -0.21 14.44 15.54
CA VAL A 9 0.91 14.85 16.39
C VAL A 9 1.39 16.25 16.01
N ALA A 10 1.51 16.56 14.72
CA ALA A 10 1.90 17.89 14.25
C ALA A 10 0.93 18.96 14.73
N GLU A 11 -0.39 18.72 14.61
CA GLU A 11 -1.43 19.64 15.10
C GLU A 11 -1.36 19.81 16.63
N MET A 12 -1.19 18.71 17.39
CA MET A 12 -1.05 18.77 18.83
C MET A 12 0.17 19.61 19.26
N VAL A 13 1.32 19.39 18.64
CA VAL A 13 2.55 20.13 18.92
C VAL A 13 2.39 21.60 18.55
N GLN A 14 1.71 21.91 17.43
CA GLN A 14 1.39 23.28 17.03
C GLN A 14 0.51 23.96 18.08
N TYR A 15 -0.54 23.28 18.56
CA TYR A 15 -1.45 23.79 19.57
C TYR A 15 -0.73 24.04 20.93
N MET A 16 0.27 23.23 21.28
CA MET A 16 1.08 23.37 22.48
C MET A 16 2.17 24.47 22.38
N GLY A 17 2.17 25.25 21.31
CA GLY A 17 3.11 26.36 21.08
C GLY A 17 4.31 26.00 20.18
N GLY A 18 4.64 24.74 19.98
CA GLY A 18 5.57 24.23 18.94
C GLY A 18 6.99 24.79 18.89
N GLU A 19 7.40 25.64 19.86
CA GLU A 19 8.66 26.40 19.79
C GLU A 19 9.91 25.51 19.87
N ARG A 20 9.76 24.32 20.41
CA ARG A 20 10.86 23.36 20.66
C ARG A 20 11.00 22.28 19.57
N LEU A 21 10.15 22.29 18.55
CA LEU A 21 10.23 21.29 17.47
C LEU A 21 11.50 21.53 16.64
N SER A 22 12.42 20.59 16.67
CA SER A 22 13.63 20.64 15.86
C SER A 22 13.31 20.38 14.39
N ARG A 23 14.20 20.80 13.48
CA ARG A 23 14.09 20.50 12.05
C ARG A 23 13.95 19.00 11.78
N LEU A 24 14.73 18.15 12.45
CA LEU A 24 14.72 16.71 12.25
C LEU A 24 13.37 16.09 12.65
N GLU A 25 12.79 16.54 13.78
CA GLU A 25 11.46 16.09 14.21
C GLU A 25 10.38 16.57 13.24
N ALA A 26 10.48 17.79 12.74
CA ALA A 26 9.56 18.31 11.73
C ALA A 26 9.67 17.52 10.41
N GLU A 27 10.87 17.15 9.97
CA GLU A 27 11.08 16.28 8.79
C GLU A 27 10.53 14.88 9.02
N ALA A 28 10.68 14.30 10.23
CA ALA A 28 10.13 12.99 10.57
C ALA A 28 8.60 12.98 10.56
N LEU A 29 7.95 14.02 11.13
CA LEU A 29 6.49 14.15 11.08
C LEU A 29 5.99 14.35 9.66
N LEU A 30 6.67 15.17 8.85
CA LEU A 30 6.34 15.35 7.45
C LEU A 30 6.50 14.04 6.65
N ALA A 31 7.54 13.25 6.95
CA ALA A 31 7.72 11.94 6.35
C ALA A 31 6.57 10.99 6.66
N GLY A 32 6.09 10.95 7.91
CA GLY A 32 4.93 10.15 8.29
C GLY A 32 3.66 10.55 7.54
N ILE A 33 3.39 11.87 7.40
CA ILE A 33 2.29 12.37 6.58
C ILE A 33 2.45 11.91 5.12
N MET A 34 3.63 12.08 4.53
CA MET A 34 3.91 11.68 3.15
C MET A 34 3.76 10.18 2.92
N LEU A 35 4.13 9.36 3.89
CA LEU A 35 4.01 7.90 3.82
C LEU A 35 2.54 7.47 3.77
N ASP A 36 1.73 7.91 4.73
CA ASP A 36 0.34 7.50 4.87
C ASP A 36 -0.55 8.06 3.74
N THR A 37 -0.20 9.23 3.22
CA THR A 37 -0.93 9.90 2.13
C THR A 37 -0.40 9.57 0.74
N ARG A 38 0.58 8.68 0.60
CA ARG A 38 1.30 8.44 -0.66
C ARG A 38 1.74 9.74 -1.32
N SER A 39 2.51 10.54 -0.60
CA SER A 39 2.97 11.86 -1.05
C SER A 39 1.83 12.81 -1.42
N PHE A 40 0.82 12.90 -0.55
CA PHE A 40 -0.37 13.75 -0.70
C PHE A 40 -1.32 13.33 -1.84
N ALA A 41 -1.29 12.07 -2.27
CA ALA A 41 -2.18 11.54 -3.30
C ALA A 41 -3.50 10.99 -2.72
N LEU A 42 -3.50 10.46 -1.49
CA LEU A 42 -4.65 9.78 -0.89
C LEU A 42 -4.98 10.32 0.50
N HIS A 43 -6.28 10.33 0.82
CA HIS A 43 -6.82 10.65 2.16
C HIS A 43 -6.38 12.02 2.70
N VAL A 44 -6.14 13.00 1.84
CA VAL A 44 -5.73 14.35 2.24
C VAL A 44 -6.91 15.30 2.34
N GLY A 45 -6.92 16.09 3.40
CA GLY A 45 -7.82 17.21 3.60
C GLY A 45 -7.06 18.54 3.69
N VAL A 46 -7.78 19.64 3.85
CA VAL A 46 -7.16 20.96 4.05
C VAL A 46 -6.22 20.96 5.25
N ARG A 47 -6.62 20.33 6.36
CA ARG A 47 -5.81 20.19 7.58
C ARG A 47 -4.47 19.51 7.35
N THR A 48 -4.42 18.48 6.47
CA THR A 48 -3.17 17.80 6.10
C THR A 48 -2.17 18.74 5.48
N PHE A 49 -2.64 19.64 4.57
CA PHE A 49 -1.79 20.64 3.95
C PHE A 49 -1.39 21.75 4.93
N GLU A 50 -2.28 22.15 5.85
CA GLU A 50 -1.97 23.10 6.91
C GLU A 50 -0.90 22.55 7.86
N ALA A 51 -1.01 21.30 8.30
CA ALA A 51 0.01 20.63 9.10
C ALA A 51 1.35 20.56 8.36
N ALA A 52 1.33 20.20 7.07
CA ALA A 52 2.55 20.16 6.26
C ALA A 52 3.18 21.56 6.09
N ALA A 53 2.37 22.58 5.85
CA ALA A 53 2.84 23.97 5.77
C ALA A 53 3.45 24.44 7.10
N TRP A 54 2.82 24.11 8.21
CA TRP A 54 3.37 24.40 9.53
C TRP A 54 4.72 23.69 9.78
N LEU A 55 4.81 22.38 9.49
CA LEU A 55 6.08 21.63 9.58
C LEU A 55 7.16 22.25 8.69
N ARG A 56 6.79 22.71 7.49
CA ARG A 56 7.70 23.44 6.60
C ARG A 56 8.20 24.73 7.24
N SER A 57 7.36 25.47 7.94
CA SER A 57 7.75 26.69 8.68
C SER A 57 8.71 26.41 9.83
N ARG A 58 8.70 25.16 10.36
CA ARG A 58 9.64 24.69 11.39
C ARG A 58 10.94 24.13 10.81
N GLY A 59 11.17 24.30 9.53
CA GLY A 59 12.42 23.97 8.84
C GLY A 59 12.42 22.59 8.16
N ALA A 60 11.31 21.85 8.18
CA ALA A 60 11.24 20.62 7.41
C ALA A 60 11.44 20.90 5.92
N GLU A 61 12.35 20.19 5.27
CA GLU A 61 12.58 20.31 3.84
C GLU A 61 12.05 19.09 3.10
N THR A 62 11.15 19.34 2.14
CA THR A 62 10.51 18.26 1.35
C THR A 62 11.52 17.39 0.61
N ALA A 63 12.61 18.00 0.11
CA ALA A 63 13.68 17.23 -0.57
C ALA A 63 14.45 16.33 0.40
N ALA A 64 14.73 16.81 1.63
CA ALA A 64 15.37 16.01 2.67
C ALA A 64 14.44 14.88 3.13
N THR A 65 13.18 15.21 3.40
CA THR A 65 12.14 14.24 3.76
C THR A 65 11.98 13.15 2.69
N LYS A 66 11.96 13.52 1.41
CA LYS A 66 11.86 12.55 0.31
C LYS A 66 13.04 11.58 0.26
N ARG A 67 14.25 12.01 0.64
CA ARG A 67 15.43 11.12 0.69
C ARG A 67 15.31 10.00 1.70
N LEU A 68 14.46 10.14 2.73
CA LEU A 68 14.19 9.07 3.70
C LEU A 68 13.51 7.86 3.05
N PHE A 69 12.91 8.02 1.88
CA PHE A 69 12.25 6.98 1.10
C PHE A 69 13.10 6.46 -0.07
N ASN A 70 14.36 6.88 -0.16
CA ASN A 70 15.26 6.36 -1.18
C ASN A 70 15.53 4.87 -0.93
N ILE A 71 15.57 4.13 -2.00
CA ILE A 71 15.85 2.70 -2.01
C ILE A 71 17.20 2.45 -2.70
N SER A 72 17.79 1.29 -2.45
CA SER A 72 19.00 0.87 -3.15
C SER A 72 18.71 0.56 -4.64
N LYS A 73 19.77 0.46 -5.43
CA LYS A 73 19.64 0.06 -6.84
C LYS A 73 19.10 -1.37 -6.95
N GLU A 74 19.56 -2.25 -6.09
CA GLU A 74 19.17 -3.66 -6.02
C GLU A 74 17.68 -3.80 -5.69
N GLU A 75 17.18 -3.02 -4.71
CA GLU A 75 15.74 -2.96 -4.37
C GLU A 75 14.90 -2.42 -5.53
N TYR A 76 15.43 -1.40 -6.24
CA TYR A 76 14.76 -0.86 -7.42
C TYR A 76 14.67 -1.88 -8.54
N GLU A 77 15.76 -2.60 -8.85
CA GLU A 77 15.81 -3.62 -9.89
C GLU A 77 14.88 -4.81 -9.56
N ALA A 78 14.89 -5.28 -8.31
CA ALA A 78 13.98 -6.34 -7.85
C ALA A 78 12.51 -5.92 -7.98
N ARG A 79 12.18 -4.68 -7.60
CA ARG A 79 10.83 -4.12 -7.73
C ARG A 79 10.40 -4.00 -9.18
N ALA A 80 11.28 -3.50 -10.05
CA ALA A 80 11.01 -3.37 -11.47
C ALA A 80 10.76 -4.73 -12.15
N ALA A 81 11.54 -5.76 -11.81
CA ALA A 81 11.36 -7.11 -12.31
C ALA A 81 9.99 -7.72 -11.92
N ILE A 82 9.53 -7.48 -10.68
CA ILE A 82 8.20 -7.92 -10.23
C ILE A 82 7.10 -7.22 -11.02
N VAL A 83 7.23 -5.90 -11.24
CA VAL A 83 6.24 -5.12 -12.00
C VAL A 83 6.22 -5.53 -13.47
N GLU A 84 7.37 -5.78 -14.08
CA GLU A 84 7.49 -6.26 -15.47
C GLU A 84 6.84 -7.64 -15.67
N GLY A 85 6.97 -8.54 -14.68
CA GLY A 85 6.36 -9.87 -14.71
C GLY A 85 4.86 -9.89 -14.42
N ALA A 86 4.25 -8.75 -14.12
CA ALA A 86 2.83 -8.68 -13.78
C ALA A 86 1.93 -8.83 -15.01
N TYR A 87 0.75 -9.41 -14.79
CA TYR A 87 -0.29 -9.50 -15.79
C TYR A 87 -1.63 -9.00 -15.24
N LEU A 88 -2.54 -8.63 -16.16
CA LEU A 88 -3.86 -8.12 -15.79
C LEU A 88 -4.90 -9.26 -15.76
N TYR A 89 -5.70 -9.26 -14.71
CA TYR A 89 -6.79 -10.22 -14.51
C TYR A 89 -8.00 -9.55 -13.87
N LYS A 90 -9.10 -9.40 -14.62
CA LYS A 90 -10.39 -8.83 -14.14
C LYS A 90 -10.22 -7.48 -13.40
N GLY A 91 -9.45 -6.56 -13.97
CA GLY A 91 -9.17 -5.25 -13.34
C GLY A 91 -8.16 -5.30 -12.18
N CYS A 92 -7.55 -6.46 -11.92
CA CYS A 92 -6.47 -6.62 -10.97
C CYS A 92 -5.14 -6.85 -11.68
N ALA A 93 -4.04 -6.34 -11.13
CA ALA A 93 -2.69 -6.72 -11.53
C ALA A 93 -2.17 -7.81 -10.59
N ILE A 94 -1.70 -8.92 -11.14
CA ILE A 94 -1.12 -10.03 -10.38
C ILE A 94 0.33 -10.19 -10.80
N ALA A 95 1.24 -10.20 -9.82
CA ALA A 95 2.65 -10.48 -10.02
C ALA A 95 3.10 -11.57 -9.07
N THR A 96 4.01 -12.42 -9.55
CA THR A 96 4.60 -13.48 -8.74
C THR A 96 6.11 -13.44 -8.90
N SER A 97 6.83 -13.82 -7.86
CA SER A 97 8.29 -13.94 -7.90
C SER A 97 8.75 -15.10 -7.03
N ASP A 98 9.87 -15.66 -7.41
CA ASP A 98 10.62 -16.59 -6.56
C ASP A 98 11.14 -15.88 -5.31
N GLU A 99 11.77 -16.63 -4.42
CA GLU A 99 12.27 -16.11 -3.15
C GLU A 99 13.25 -14.95 -3.36
N LEU A 100 12.94 -13.82 -2.73
CA LEU A 100 13.82 -12.66 -2.66
C LEU A 100 14.70 -12.74 -1.40
N ASP A 101 15.84 -12.06 -1.43
CA ASP A 101 16.66 -11.85 -0.23
C ASP A 101 15.75 -11.31 0.90
N PRO A 102 15.82 -11.91 2.11
CA PRO A 102 15.06 -11.44 3.28
C PRO A 102 15.24 -9.94 3.57
N ALA A 103 16.40 -9.36 3.23
CA ALA A 103 16.65 -7.93 3.34
C ALA A 103 15.74 -7.09 2.42
N MET A 104 15.21 -7.68 1.34
CA MET A 104 14.35 -7.01 0.36
C MET A 104 12.84 -7.14 0.69
N SER A 105 12.48 -7.44 1.94
CA SER A 105 11.08 -7.66 2.34
C SER A 105 10.16 -6.45 2.08
N VAL A 106 10.72 -5.26 1.98
CA VAL A 106 9.99 -4.01 1.65
C VAL A 106 9.62 -3.90 0.17
N VAL A 107 10.27 -4.66 -0.71
CA VAL A 107 10.02 -4.64 -2.16
C VAL A 107 8.60 -5.12 -2.50
N LEU A 108 8.09 -6.13 -1.79
CA LEU A 108 6.77 -6.71 -2.00
C LEU A 108 5.62 -5.66 -1.92
N PRO A 109 5.46 -4.91 -0.82
CA PRO A 109 4.42 -3.89 -0.74
C PRO A 109 4.67 -2.70 -1.67
N MET A 110 5.93 -2.40 -2.00
CA MET A 110 6.26 -1.33 -2.95
C MET A 110 5.87 -1.70 -4.37
N ALA A 111 6.18 -2.92 -4.84
CA ALA A 111 5.77 -3.41 -6.14
C ALA A 111 4.22 -3.43 -6.26
N ALA A 112 3.52 -3.84 -5.21
CA ALA A 112 2.06 -3.79 -5.20
C ALA A 112 1.51 -2.35 -5.33
N ASN A 113 2.17 -1.34 -4.74
CA ASN A 113 1.80 0.06 -4.93
C ASN A 113 2.07 0.54 -6.36
N ASP A 114 3.20 0.15 -6.97
CA ASP A 114 3.54 0.55 -8.34
C ASP A 114 2.54 0.00 -9.36
N LEU A 115 2.10 -1.24 -9.19
CA LEU A 115 1.09 -1.86 -10.06
C LEU A 115 -0.23 -1.07 -10.07
N LEU A 116 -0.59 -0.38 -9.00
CA LEU A 116 -1.77 0.50 -8.95
C LEU A 116 -1.61 1.77 -9.80
N THR A 117 -0.42 2.10 -10.27
CA THR A 117 -0.20 3.23 -11.18
C THR A 117 -0.52 2.91 -12.64
N ILE A 118 -0.77 1.63 -12.94
CA ILE A 118 -1.09 1.15 -14.29
C ILE A 118 -2.57 1.44 -14.57
N ASN A 119 -2.85 2.03 -15.71
CA ASN A 119 -4.23 2.32 -16.13
C ASN A 119 -5.09 1.05 -16.20
N GLY A 120 -6.29 1.10 -15.62
CA GLY A 120 -7.23 -0.01 -15.59
C GLY A 120 -6.97 -1.04 -14.50
N VAL A 121 -6.06 -0.74 -13.55
CA VAL A 121 -5.81 -1.54 -12.36
C VAL A 121 -6.53 -0.96 -11.16
N ASP A 122 -7.53 -1.66 -10.65
CA ASP A 122 -8.29 -1.32 -9.44
C ASP A 122 -7.65 -1.87 -8.16
N ALA A 123 -7.00 -3.04 -8.29
CA ALA A 123 -6.28 -3.69 -7.19
C ALA A 123 -5.04 -4.44 -7.71
N SER A 124 -4.07 -4.65 -6.86
CA SER A 124 -2.85 -5.38 -7.16
C SER A 124 -2.57 -6.44 -6.10
N PHE A 125 -2.04 -7.57 -6.56
CA PHE A 125 -1.66 -8.71 -5.72
C PHE A 125 -0.25 -9.14 -6.12
N VAL A 126 0.66 -9.12 -5.16
CA VAL A 126 2.05 -9.56 -5.37
C VAL A 126 2.31 -10.72 -4.42
N ALA A 127 2.71 -11.87 -4.97
CA ALA A 127 3.00 -13.09 -4.23
C ALA A 127 4.45 -13.51 -4.42
N ILE A 128 5.20 -13.65 -3.32
CA ILE A 128 6.62 -13.98 -3.33
C ILE A 128 6.88 -15.17 -2.42
N ALA A 129 7.64 -16.17 -2.92
CA ALA A 129 8.12 -17.28 -2.12
C ALA A 129 8.97 -16.78 -0.95
N LYS A 130 8.74 -17.33 0.24
CA LYS A 130 9.51 -17.01 1.46
C LYS A 130 9.49 -18.16 2.46
N ASN A 131 10.64 -18.66 2.85
CA ASN A 131 10.80 -19.66 3.93
C ASN A 131 9.87 -20.90 3.76
N GLY A 132 9.78 -21.44 2.55
CA GLY A 132 8.92 -22.62 2.26
C GLY A 132 7.43 -22.32 2.16
N GLY A 133 7.04 -21.06 2.14
CA GLY A 133 5.67 -20.60 1.94
C GLY A 133 5.62 -19.42 0.97
N VAL A 134 4.51 -18.69 0.96
CA VAL A 134 4.31 -17.52 0.09
C VAL A 134 3.78 -16.34 0.90
N ASN A 135 4.45 -15.20 0.80
CA ASN A 135 3.93 -13.94 1.30
C ASN A 135 3.18 -13.21 0.19
N ILE A 136 1.99 -12.73 0.51
CA ILE A 136 1.14 -11.98 -0.40
C ILE A 136 0.97 -10.56 0.14
N SER A 137 1.13 -9.56 -0.73
CA SER A 137 0.74 -8.18 -0.46
C SER A 137 -0.31 -7.76 -1.46
N ALA A 138 -1.41 -7.20 -0.97
CA ALA A 138 -2.47 -6.67 -1.80
C ALA A 138 -2.70 -5.19 -1.54
N ARG A 139 -3.02 -4.45 -2.60
CA ARG A 139 -3.33 -3.02 -2.56
C ARG A 139 -4.54 -2.72 -3.43
N SER A 140 -5.28 -1.67 -3.08
CA SER A 140 -6.43 -1.19 -3.87
C SER A 140 -6.52 0.33 -3.78
N MET A 141 -7.16 0.91 -4.78
CA MET A 141 -7.57 2.33 -4.77
C MET A 141 -8.95 2.53 -4.12
N GLY A 142 -9.55 1.48 -3.55
CA GLY A 142 -10.83 1.53 -2.86
C GLY A 142 -12.00 0.90 -3.64
N ALA A 143 -11.83 0.62 -4.93
CA ALA A 143 -12.86 -0.04 -5.75
C ALA A 143 -13.06 -1.52 -5.35
N LEU A 144 -12.00 -2.19 -4.93
CA LEU A 144 -12.05 -3.56 -4.40
C LEU A 144 -11.60 -3.57 -2.93
N ASN A 145 -12.28 -4.37 -2.11
CA ASN A 145 -11.85 -4.63 -0.74
C ASN A 145 -10.86 -5.79 -0.71
N VAL A 146 -9.56 -5.46 -0.70
CA VAL A 146 -8.49 -6.49 -0.70
C VAL A 146 -8.41 -7.29 0.59
N GLN A 147 -8.96 -6.79 1.71
CA GLN A 147 -9.08 -7.57 2.94
C GLN A 147 -10.01 -8.75 2.72
N VAL A 148 -11.22 -8.50 2.22
CA VAL A 148 -12.23 -9.56 1.97
C VAL A 148 -11.70 -10.63 1.02
N ILE A 149 -10.89 -10.22 0.02
CA ILE A 149 -10.27 -11.15 -0.94
C ILE A 149 -9.21 -12.03 -0.25
N LEU A 150 -8.44 -11.50 0.70
CA LEU A 150 -7.38 -12.26 1.36
C LEU A 150 -7.78 -12.97 2.65
N GLU A 151 -8.91 -12.63 3.28
CA GLU A 151 -9.39 -13.30 4.50
C GLU A 151 -9.55 -14.82 4.34
N PRO A 152 -10.14 -15.36 3.25
CA PRO A 152 -10.25 -16.80 3.06
C PRO A 152 -8.89 -17.51 2.90
N LEU A 153 -7.85 -16.75 2.59
CA LEU A 153 -6.46 -17.21 2.51
C LEU A 153 -5.72 -17.08 3.86
N GLY A 154 -6.43 -16.76 4.94
CA GLY A 154 -5.83 -16.54 6.26
C GLY A 154 -5.11 -15.20 6.38
N GLY A 155 -5.41 -14.27 5.48
CA GLY A 155 -4.87 -12.92 5.48
C GLY A 155 -5.67 -11.94 6.33
N GLY A 156 -5.22 -10.69 6.35
CA GLY A 156 -5.91 -9.60 7.03
C GLY A 156 -5.41 -8.24 6.55
N GLY A 157 -6.08 -7.20 7.02
CA GLY A 157 -5.77 -5.83 6.64
C GLY A 157 -7.00 -4.93 6.72
N HIS A 158 -7.18 -4.11 5.72
CA HIS A 158 -8.36 -3.26 5.53
C HIS A 158 -8.62 -3.00 4.02
N LEU A 159 -9.65 -2.22 3.70
CA LEU A 159 -10.15 -1.99 2.35
C LEU A 159 -9.05 -1.84 1.28
N THR A 160 -8.04 -1.02 1.55
CA THR A 160 -7.03 -0.61 0.56
C THR A 160 -5.69 -1.32 0.69
N MET A 161 -5.46 -2.03 1.80
CA MET A 161 -4.20 -2.73 2.08
C MET A 161 -4.47 -4.02 2.85
N ALA A 162 -3.97 -5.13 2.34
CA ALA A 162 -4.03 -6.41 3.04
C ALA A 162 -2.78 -7.25 2.74
N GLY A 163 -2.56 -8.27 3.55
CA GLY A 163 -1.49 -9.23 3.37
C GLY A 163 -1.90 -10.62 3.85
N ALA A 164 -1.27 -11.64 3.32
CA ALA A 164 -1.44 -13.02 3.74
C ALA A 164 -0.10 -13.76 3.73
N GLN A 165 0.00 -14.80 4.55
CA GLN A 165 1.14 -15.72 4.57
C GLN A 165 0.62 -17.15 4.42
N LEU A 166 0.91 -17.75 3.29
CA LEU A 166 0.56 -19.14 3.02
C LEU A 166 1.74 -20.04 3.40
N ARG A 167 1.53 -20.99 4.29
CA ARG A 167 2.53 -22.00 4.65
C ARG A 167 2.40 -23.19 3.71
N ASP A 168 3.51 -23.89 3.48
CA ASP A 168 3.56 -25.10 2.66
C ASP A 168 2.83 -24.94 1.31
N CYS A 169 3.09 -23.82 0.64
CA CYS A 169 2.40 -23.41 -0.57
C CYS A 169 3.44 -22.90 -1.60
N THR A 170 3.29 -23.32 -2.84
CA THR A 170 4.09 -22.81 -3.95
C THR A 170 3.50 -21.50 -4.48
N VAL A 171 4.34 -20.71 -5.17
CA VAL A 171 3.91 -19.44 -5.79
C VAL A 171 2.77 -19.67 -6.78
N LYS A 172 2.80 -20.75 -7.56
CA LYS A 172 1.73 -21.11 -8.53
C LYS A 172 0.41 -21.45 -7.82
N GLU A 173 0.45 -22.15 -6.71
CA GLU A 173 -0.74 -22.45 -5.91
C GLU A 173 -1.30 -21.18 -5.26
N ALA A 174 -0.44 -20.29 -4.75
CA ALA A 174 -0.85 -19.00 -4.20
C ALA A 174 -1.53 -18.15 -5.27
N GLU A 175 -0.96 -18.07 -6.47
CA GLU A 175 -1.53 -17.37 -7.61
C GLU A 175 -2.92 -17.91 -7.97
N ALA A 176 -3.05 -19.24 -8.08
CA ALA A 176 -4.34 -19.86 -8.38
C ALA A 176 -5.39 -19.55 -7.31
N ARG A 177 -5.02 -19.56 -6.02
CA ARG A 177 -5.90 -19.19 -4.91
C ARG A 177 -6.29 -17.72 -4.96
N ILE A 178 -5.36 -16.80 -5.26
CA ILE A 178 -5.66 -15.37 -5.42
C ILE A 178 -6.70 -15.18 -6.54
N ARG A 179 -6.50 -15.82 -7.71
CA ARG A 179 -7.45 -15.74 -8.82
C ARG A 179 -8.84 -16.26 -8.46
N ALA A 180 -8.91 -17.39 -7.78
CA ALA A 180 -10.18 -17.94 -7.32
C ALA A 180 -10.92 -16.98 -6.37
N GLN A 181 -10.21 -16.32 -5.45
CA GLN A 181 -10.81 -15.34 -4.55
C GLN A 181 -11.24 -14.04 -5.27
N ILE A 182 -10.52 -13.62 -6.29
CA ILE A 182 -10.95 -12.51 -7.14
C ILE A 182 -12.24 -12.87 -7.89
N ASP A 183 -12.32 -14.09 -8.42
CA ASP A 183 -13.52 -14.58 -9.14
C ASP A 183 -14.74 -14.62 -8.22
N GLU A 184 -14.59 -15.17 -7.03
CA GLU A 184 -15.65 -15.23 -6.02
C GLU A 184 -16.11 -13.83 -5.59
N TYR A 185 -15.16 -12.92 -5.34
CA TYR A 185 -15.46 -11.54 -4.97
C TYR A 185 -16.25 -10.81 -6.07
N ARG A 186 -15.85 -10.94 -7.35
CA ARG A 186 -16.53 -10.32 -8.47
C ARG A 186 -17.94 -10.90 -8.68
N ALA A 187 -18.11 -12.21 -8.58
CA ALA A 187 -19.43 -12.86 -8.68
C ALA A 187 -20.37 -12.37 -7.57
N ASN A 188 -19.87 -12.19 -6.35
CA ASN A 188 -20.65 -11.65 -5.25
C ASN A 188 -21.04 -10.17 -5.45
N GLN A 189 -20.18 -9.36 -6.07
CA GLN A 189 -20.51 -7.96 -6.41
C GLN A 189 -21.63 -7.89 -7.47
N GLU A 190 -21.52 -8.65 -8.56
CA GLU A 190 -22.53 -8.71 -9.62
C GLU A 190 -23.90 -9.12 -9.07
N CYS A 191 -23.96 -10.12 -8.20
CA CYS A 191 -25.18 -10.56 -7.55
C CYS A 191 -25.81 -9.44 -6.65
N GLN A 192 -24.99 -8.66 -5.97
CA GLN A 192 -25.47 -7.55 -5.15
C GLN A 192 -26.01 -6.39 -6.00
N GLU A 193 -25.37 -6.06 -7.11
CA GLU A 193 -25.82 -5.02 -8.04
C GLU A 193 -27.16 -5.38 -8.71
N GLU A 194 -27.34 -6.64 -9.11
CA GLU A 194 -28.59 -7.13 -9.66
C GLU A 194 -29.75 -7.04 -8.65
N LEU A 195 -29.51 -7.31 -7.37
CA LEU A 195 -30.51 -7.21 -6.30
C LEU A 195 -30.91 -5.76 -6.02
N VAL A 196 -29.97 -4.81 -6.10
CA VAL A 196 -30.24 -3.37 -5.88
C VAL A 196 -30.89 -2.74 -7.10
N GLY A 197 -30.56 -3.18 -8.32
CA GLY A 197 -31.16 -2.68 -9.57
C GLY A 197 -32.57 -3.21 -9.85
N ALA A 198 -33.05 -4.20 -9.09
CA ALA A 198 -34.38 -4.79 -9.20
C ALA A 198 -35.44 -4.17 -8.25
N VAL A 199 -35.06 -3.14 -7.45
CA VAL A 199 -35.93 -2.37 -6.55
C VAL A 199 -36.19 -0.98 -7.11
#